data_c6f60a86e7cb527782a9fbade2a9ea17
#
_entry.id   c6f60a86e7cb527782a9fbade2a9ea17
#
_cell.length_a   1.000
_cell.length_b   1.000
_cell.length_c   1.000
_cell.angle_alpha   90.00
_cell.angle_beta   90.00
_cell.angle_gamma   90.00
#
_symmetry.space_group_name_H-M   'P 1'
#
loop_
_entity.id
_entity.type
_entity.pdbx_description
1 polymer ?
#
loop_
_entity_poly.entity_id
_entity_poly.type
_entity_poly.pdbx_seq_one_letter_code
_entity_poly.pdbx_strand_id
1 'polypeptide(L)'
;FSLQNVIEKITILNVKIVLDDVEKALERFQKEWKIIIPNKILIGLYVHICYLIERLVKKIPISTYANLETFEIEQQEFISVVTKCFSDVQRRYSVEIPVSEIAYIWDYVNLI
;
A
#
# COMPACT_ATOMS: atom_id res chain seq x y z
N PHE A 1 14.06 6.01 -17.00
CA PHE A 1 12.95 6.18 -16.05
C PHE A 1 13.42 5.81 -14.65
N SER A 2 13.23 6.71 -13.70
CA SER A 2 13.54 6.51 -12.29
C SER A 2 12.28 6.65 -11.45
N LEU A 3 11.91 5.59 -10.74
CA LEU A 3 10.78 5.61 -9.82
C LEU A 3 10.97 6.66 -8.73
N GLN A 4 12.20 6.80 -8.22
CA GLN A 4 12.52 7.81 -7.22
C GLN A 4 12.24 9.23 -7.73
N ASN A 5 12.62 9.55 -8.97
CA ASN A 5 12.37 10.86 -9.55
C ASN A 5 10.88 11.17 -9.70
N VAL A 6 10.09 10.16 -10.05
CA VAL A 6 8.64 10.33 -10.16
C VAL A 6 8.05 10.65 -8.79
N ILE A 7 8.43 9.91 -7.76
CA ILE A 7 7.89 10.07 -6.41
C ILE A 7 8.34 11.38 -5.77
N GLU A 8 9.59 11.82 -5.99
CA GLU A 8 10.10 13.10 -5.49
C GLU A 8 9.25 14.29 -5.90
N LYS A 9 8.61 14.23 -7.08
CA LYS A 9 7.78 15.32 -7.60
C LYS A 9 6.41 15.39 -6.95
N ILE A 10 5.97 14.33 -6.27
CA ILE A 10 4.60 14.19 -5.81
C ILE A 10 4.44 14.04 -4.30
N THR A 11 5.53 13.94 -3.56
CA THR A 11 5.47 13.73 -2.11
C THR A 11 6.33 14.74 -1.34
N ILE A 12 5.86 15.10 -0.15
CA ILE A 12 6.60 15.87 0.84
C ILE A 12 7.48 14.98 1.71
N LEU A 13 7.36 13.66 1.57
CA LEU A 13 8.06 12.68 2.39
C LEU A 13 9.49 12.46 1.91
N ASN A 14 10.34 11.91 2.77
CA ASN A 14 11.68 11.48 2.37
C ASN A 14 11.56 10.23 1.47
N VAL A 15 11.79 10.42 0.19
CA VAL A 15 11.57 9.40 -0.83
C VAL A 15 12.37 8.11 -0.60
N LYS A 16 13.63 8.23 -0.20
CA LYS A 16 14.48 7.05 0.06
C LYS A 16 13.92 6.19 1.18
N ILE A 17 13.51 6.83 2.27
CA ILE A 17 12.95 6.12 3.43
C ILE A 17 11.61 5.49 3.08
N VAL A 18 10.75 6.23 2.39
CA VAL A 18 9.43 5.73 1.97
C VAL A 18 9.59 4.52 1.05
N LEU A 19 10.44 4.62 0.02
CA LEU A 19 10.67 3.52 -0.92
C LEU A 19 11.22 2.28 -0.22
N ASP A 20 12.17 2.46 0.70
CA ASP A 20 12.74 1.35 1.46
C ASP A 20 11.68 0.67 2.33
N ASP A 21 10.86 1.44 3.02
CA ASP A 21 9.78 0.92 3.86
C ASP A 21 8.74 0.16 3.03
N VAL A 22 8.34 0.72 1.89
CA VAL A 22 7.36 0.10 0.99
C VAL A 22 7.92 -1.18 0.37
N GLU A 23 9.18 -1.17 -0.05
CA GLU A 23 9.85 -2.35 -0.58
C GLU A 23 9.85 -3.50 0.43
N LYS A 24 10.23 -3.22 1.68
CA LYS A 24 10.24 -4.23 2.74
C LYS A 24 8.84 -4.75 3.03
N ALA A 25 7.85 -3.87 3.07
CA ALA A 25 6.46 -4.27 3.31
C ALA A 25 5.94 -5.17 2.18
N LEU A 26 6.23 -4.84 0.93
CA LEU A 26 5.82 -5.64 -0.22
C LEU A 26 6.57 -6.97 -0.31
N GLU A 27 7.83 -7.03 0.10
CA GLU A 27 8.56 -8.29 0.21
C GLU A 27 7.90 -9.22 1.24
N ARG A 28 7.56 -8.69 2.42
CA ARG A 28 6.84 -9.45 3.45
C ARG A 28 5.49 -9.92 2.94
N PHE A 29 4.76 -9.03 2.28
CA PHE A 29 3.44 -9.36 1.74
C PHE A 29 3.51 -10.50 0.74
N GLN A 30 4.45 -10.46 -0.21
CA GLN A 30 4.61 -11.50 -1.21
C GLN A 30 4.92 -12.86 -0.58
N LYS A 31 5.73 -12.88 0.48
CA LYS A 31 6.02 -14.11 1.23
C LYS A 31 4.80 -14.65 1.96
N GLU A 32 4.10 -13.78 2.69
CA GLU A 32 2.91 -14.18 3.47
C GLU A 32 1.75 -14.63 2.58
N TRP A 33 1.52 -13.91 1.49
CA TRP A 33 0.44 -14.19 0.55
C TRP A 33 0.81 -15.27 -0.47
N LYS A 34 2.09 -15.68 -0.50
CA LYS A 34 2.63 -16.73 -1.38
C LYS A 34 2.43 -16.42 -2.86
N ILE A 35 2.73 -15.20 -3.25
CA ILE A 35 2.66 -14.75 -4.64
C ILE A 35 3.96 -14.02 -5.03
N ILE A 36 4.17 -13.92 -6.33
CA ILE A 36 5.20 -13.05 -6.93
C ILE A 36 4.46 -12.02 -7.76
N ILE A 37 4.59 -10.75 -7.39
CA ILE A 37 3.95 -9.66 -8.12
C ILE A 37 4.78 -9.35 -9.37
N PRO A 38 4.20 -9.43 -10.57
CA PRO A 38 4.92 -9.07 -11.80
C PRO A 38 5.39 -7.61 -11.74
N ASN A 39 6.57 -7.33 -12.30
CA ASN A 39 7.17 -5.99 -12.26
C ASN A 39 6.24 -4.89 -12.75
N LYS A 40 5.46 -5.16 -13.77
CA LYS A 40 4.51 -4.20 -14.34
C LYS A 40 3.48 -3.74 -13.31
N ILE A 41 2.94 -4.68 -12.55
CA ILE A 41 1.97 -4.39 -11.49
C ILE A 41 2.69 -3.79 -10.28
N LEU A 42 3.87 -4.31 -9.95
CA LEU A 42 4.66 -3.90 -8.80
C LEU A 42 5.02 -2.41 -8.86
N ILE A 43 5.42 -1.90 -10.02
CA ILE A 43 5.74 -0.47 -10.18
C ILE A 43 4.52 0.40 -9.88
N GLY A 44 3.36 0.05 -10.44
CA GLY A 44 2.12 0.76 -10.16
C GLY A 44 1.74 0.73 -8.68
N LEU A 45 1.93 -0.42 -8.06
CA LEU A 45 1.64 -0.61 -6.65
C LEU A 45 2.58 0.21 -5.76
N TYR A 46 3.88 0.29 -6.07
CA TYR A 46 4.83 1.16 -5.37
C TYR A 46 4.36 2.62 -5.39
N VAL A 47 4.03 3.13 -6.57
CA VAL A 47 3.56 4.51 -6.73
C VAL A 47 2.27 4.74 -5.94
N HIS A 48 1.33 3.81 -6.06
CA HIS A 48 0.05 3.89 -5.33
C HIS A 48 0.26 3.95 -3.82
N ILE A 49 1.11 3.08 -3.28
CA ILE A 49 1.35 3.02 -1.82
C ILE A 49 2.08 4.27 -1.33
N CYS A 50 3.01 4.82 -2.11
CA CYS A 50 3.64 6.08 -1.74
C CYS A 50 2.63 7.23 -1.65
N TYR A 51 1.70 7.33 -2.60
CA TYR A 51 0.60 8.28 -2.55
C TYR A 51 -0.32 8.02 -1.34
N LEU A 52 -0.59 6.75 -1.06
CA LEU A 52 -1.40 6.34 0.08
C LEU A 52 -0.78 6.85 1.39
N ILE A 53 0.53 6.62 1.59
CA ILE A 53 1.23 7.08 2.79
C ILE A 53 1.13 8.61 2.90
N GLU A 54 1.34 9.33 1.80
CA GLU A 54 1.21 10.79 1.80
C GLU A 54 -0.20 11.24 2.19
N ARG A 55 -1.23 10.61 1.64
CA ARG A 55 -2.63 10.91 2.02
C ARG A 55 -2.86 10.68 3.50
N LEU A 56 -2.35 9.58 4.06
CA LEU A 56 -2.52 9.28 5.47
C LEU A 56 -1.82 10.31 6.35
N VAL A 57 -0.60 10.72 5.98
CA VAL A 57 0.15 11.74 6.72
C VAL A 57 -0.57 13.09 6.67
N LYS A 58 -1.16 13.43 5.54
CA LYS A 58 -1.96 14.65 5.37
C LYS A 58 -3.36 14.56 5.97
N LYS A 59 -3.76 13.40 6.47
CA LYS A 59 -5.09 13.12 7.03
C LYS A 59 -6.24 13.26 6.02
N ILE A 60 -5.96 12.90 4.78
CA ILE A 60 -6.95 12.90 3.69
C ILE A 60 -7.03 11.53 3.00
N PRO A 61 -7.21 10.44 3.74
CA PRO A 61 -7.29 9.12 3.11
C PRO A 61 -8.50 9.00 2.20
N ILE A 62 -8.40 8.08 1.23
CA ILE A 62 -9.58 7.70 0.44
C ILE A 62 -10.49 6.89 1.34
N SER A 63 -11.70 7.38 1.58
CA SER A 63 -12.64 6.77 2.51
C SER A 63 -13.75 5.95 1.82
N THR A 64 -13.81 6.00 0.49
CA THR A 64 -14.85 5.32 -0.28
C THR A 64 -14.28 4.23 -1.17
N TYR A 65 -15.01 3.13 -1.27
CA TYR A 65 -14.69 2.02 -2.17
C TYR A 65 -16.01 1.30 -2.48
N ALA A 66 -16.23 0.95 -3.74
CA ALA A 66 -17.46 0.28 -4.15
C ALA A 66 -17.58 -1.08 -3.45
N ASN A 67 -18.70 -1.31 -2.79
CA ASN A 67 -18.99 -2.55 -2.04
C ASN A 67 -17.98 -2.81 -0.90
N LEU A 68 -17.57 -1.76 -0.19
CA LEU A 68 -16.61 -1.86 0.91
C LEU A 68 -17.01 -2.89 1.97
N GLU A 69 -18.28 -2.94 2.34
CA GLU A 69 -18.77 -3.90 3.34
C GLU A 69 -18.57 -5.34 2.89
N THR A 70 -18.83 -5.63 1.63
CA THR A 70 -18.62 -6.95 1.03
C THR A 70 -17.13 -7.31 1.05
N PHE A 71 -16.27 -6.38 0.65
CA PHE A 71 -14.83 -6.56 0.69
C PHE A 71 -14.35 -6.90 2.10
N GLU A 72 -14.80 -6.12 3.08
CA GLU A 72 -14.40 -6.29 4.48
C GLU A 72 -14.78 -7.66 5.02
N ILE A 73 -15.95 -8.16 4.65
CA ILE A 73 -16.43 -9.48 5.07
C ILE A 73 -15.68 -10.60 4.35
N GLU A 74 -15.54 -10.49 3.03
CA GLU A 74 -14.98 -11.56 2.21
C GLU A 74 -13.46 -11.65 2.25
N GLN A 75 -12.76 -10.53 2.48
CA GLN A 75 -11.31 -10.45 2.40
C GLN A 75 -10.64 -10.17 3.73
N GLN A 76 -11.16 -10.73 4.81
CA GLN A 76 -10.60 -10.54 6.16
C GLN A 76 -9.15 -11.00 6.27
N GLU A 77 -8.81 -12.12 5.64
CA GLU A 77 -7.45 -12.64 5.65
C GLU A 77 -6.48 -11.69 4.94
N PHE A 78 -6.87 -11.18 3.79
CA PHE A 78 -6.08 -10.21 3.05
C PHE A 78 -5.85 -8.93 3.87
N ILE A 79 -6.90 -8.40 4.45
CA ILE A 79 -6.84 -7.20 5.32
C ILE A 79 -5.86 -7.43 6.47
N SER A 80 -5.95 -8.57 7.12
CA SER A 80 -5.08 -8.94 8.24
C SER A 80 -3.61 -9.01 7.80
N VAL A 81 -3.34 -9.66 6.68
CA VAL A 81 -1.98 -9.81 6.15
C VAL A 81 -1.38 -8.46 5.76
N VAL A 82 -2.13 -7.60 5.07
CA VAL A 82 -1.67 -6.26 4.70
C VAL A 82 -1.37 -5.43 5.95
N THR A 83 -2.29 -5.43 6.92
CA THR A 83 -2.11 -4.68 8.16
C THR A 83 -0.83 -5.12 8.89
N LYS A 84 -0.59 -6.42 8.95
CA LYS A 84 0.61 -7.00 9.58
C LYS A 84 1.87 -6.62 8.81
N CYS A 85 1.88 -6.79 7.49
CA CYS A 85 3.06 -6.55 6.67
C CYS A 85 3.44 -5.07 6.61
N PHE A 86 2.46 -4.18 6.74
CA PHE A 86 2.67 -2.73 6.74
C PHE A 86 2.74 -2.12 8.15
N SER A 87 2.91 -2.95 9.18
CA SER A 87 2.98 -2.47 10.58
C SER A 87 4.11 -1.47 10.80
N ASP A 88 5.28 -1.68 10.19
CA ASP A 88 6.41 -0.77 10.33
C ASP A 88 6.12 0.60 9.69
N VAL A 89 5.44 0.60 8.54
CA VAL A 89 4.99 1.81 7.87
C VAL A 89 4.01 2.58 8.76
N GLN A 90 3.02 1.89 9.30
CA GLN A 90 2.02 2.49 10.18
C GLN A 90 2.66 3.09 11.44
N ARG A 91 3.63 2.40 12.01
CA ARG A 91 4.35 2.86 13.19
C ARG A 91 5.23 4.07 12.88
N ARG A 92 6.00 4.03 11.79
CA ARG A 92 6.90 5.11 11.41
C ARG A 92 6.16 6.43 11.19
N TYR A 93 5.02 6.38 10.52
CA TYR A 93 4.26 7.58 10.17
C TYR A 93 3.11 7.87 11.13
N SER A 94 2.95 7.08 12.19
CA SER A 94 1.89 7.22 13.19
C SER A 94 0.51 7.28 12.55
N VAL A 95 0.27 6.35 11.62
CA VAL A 95 -0.98 6.27 10.86
C VAL A 95 -1.55 4.86 10.91
N GLU A 96 -2.86 4.73 10.64
CA GLU A 96 -3.52 3.47 10.39
C GLU A 96 -4.00 3.45 8.94
N ILE A 97 -3.77 2.33 8.25
CA ILE A 97 -4.26 2.16 6.89
C ILE A 97 -5.72 1.70 6.98
N PRO A 98 -6.69 2.54 6.56
CA PRO A 98 -8.09 2.15 6.63
C PRO A 98 -8.42 1.06 5.62
N VAL A 99 -9.47 0.29 5.89
CA VAL A 99 -9.93 -0.81 5.03
C VAL A 99 -10.20 -0.33 3.60
N SER A 100 -10.73 0.87 3.43
CA SER A 100 -10.96 1.46 2.10
C SER A 100 -9.67 1.59 1.27
N GLU A 101 -8.57 1.96 1.90
CA GLU A 101 -7.27 2.04 1.21
C GLU A 101 -6.71 0.64 0.94
N ILE A 102 -6.91 -0.32 1.85
CA ILE A 102 -6.50 -1.72 1.65
C ILE A 102 -7.27 -2.33 0.46
N ALA A 103 -8.53 -1.97 0.28
CA ALA A 103 -9.34 -2.43 -0.84
C ALA A 103 -8.73 -2.00 -2.19
N TYR A 104 -8.18 -0.80 -2.28
CA TYR A 104 -7.48 -0.36 -3.49
C TYR A 104 -6.18 -1.13 -3.73
N ILE A 105 -5.48 -1.55 -2.67
CA ILE A 105 -4.32 -2.45 -2.81
C ILE A 105 -4.79 -3.82 -3.35
N TRP A 106 -5.92 -4.32 -2.87
CA TRP A 106 -6.53 -5.55 -3.37
C TRP A 106 -6.77 -5.52 -4.88
N ASP A 107 -7.19 -4.38 -5.42
CA ASP A 107 -7.43 -4.23 -6.85
C ASP A 107 -6.16 -4.50 -7.68
N TYR A 108 -4.98 -4.09 -7.19
CA TYR A 108 -3.71 -4.42 -7.85
C TYR A 108 -3.39 -5.91 -7.77
N VAL A 109 -3.54 -6.50 -6.60
CA VAL A 109 -3.25 -7.92 -6.36
C VAL A 109 -4.19 -8.80 -7.18
N ASN A 110 -5.44 -8.40 -7.30
CA ASN A 110 -6.45 -9.14 -8.05
C ASN A 110 -6.25 -9.09 -9.57
N LEU A 111 -5.31 -8.28 -10.06
CA LEU A 111 -4.90 -8.28 -11.46
C LEU A 111 -3.93 -9.43 -11.81
N ILE A 112 -3.40 -10.12 -10.82
CA ILE A 112 -2.40 -11.19 -11.00
C ILE A 112 -3.06 -12.50 -11.46
#